data_a318a8c928b91deea72738ff98431e4d
#
_entry.id   a318a8c928b91deea72738ff98431e4d
#
_cell.length_a   1.000
_cell.length_b   1.000
_cell.length_c   1.000
_cell.angle_alpha   90.00
_cell.angle_beta   90.00
_cell.angle_gamma   90.00
#
_symmetry.space_group_name_H-M   'P 1'
#
loop_
_entity.id
_entity.type
_entity.pdbx_description
1 polymer ?
#
loop_
_entity_poly.entity_id
_entity_poly.type
_entity_poly.pdbx_seq_one_letter_code
_entity_poly.pdbx_strand_id
1 'polypeptide(L)'
;MWERAPLNLLAVKELTIDQLMFKAEMLEHLPAAIFVFVLGACVGSFLNVLVYRLPRNIPLLTPPSSCPKCDHKLRFFRENLPIIGWIAIGGKCRYCKTPVSIEYPFIELLTAVLFLACYILCYWVSPSTPFFGEVFGEWWHVNGIYRSLPMFIALVTMVSGLLAMTIIDARTFTIPIQIPVFMTIVAMLAAVAQGWMTMRHTPSQMWPYPAIDWTWAGASFGGMFGVLLSTVLLKIRVFTYSFADYDEYVQEGEVLGEYPHARREMCKELLFVFPILVCFIIGWMAGYEKGMPSLLIQGVAGSMLGYLVGGGLAWVVRIFGTL
;
A
#
# COMPACT_ATOMS: atom_id res chain seq x y z
N MET A 1 71.41 -25.90 -15.67
CA MET A 1 70.18 -25.66 -16.49
C MET A 1 69.05 -25.63 -15.47
N TRP A 2 68.72 -24.47 -14.93
CA TRP A 2 67.61 -24.26 -14.01
C TRP A 2 66.53 -23.45 -14.75
N GLU A 3 65.57 -24.16 -15.26
CA GLU A 3 64.36 -23.56 -15.85
C GLU A 3 63.52 -22.96 -14.72
N ARG A 4 63.48 -21.64 -14.68
CA ARG A 4 62.54 -20.91 -13.79
C ARG A 4 61.17 -21.08 -14.37
N ALA A 5 60.30 -21.81 -13.66
CA ALA A 5 58.90 -21.80 -13.91
C ALA A 5 58.35 -20.34 -13.88
N PRO A 6 57.55 -19.95 -14.88
CA PRO A 6 56.93 -18.61 -14.81
C PRO A 6 55.99 -18.56 -13.63
N LEU A 7 56.30 -17.70 -12.67
CA LEU A 7 55.33 -17.25 -11.69
C LEU A 7 54.15 -16.63 -12.46
N ASN A 8 53.13 -17.45 -12.68
CA ASN A 8 51.80 -16.96 -12.97
C ASN A 8 51.32 -16.19 -11.71
N LEU A 9 51.85 -15.02 -11.54
CA LEU A 9 51.26 -14.02 -10.66
C LEU A 9 49.83 -13.87 -11.11
N LEU A 10 48.91 -14.35 -10.26
CA LEU A 10 47.52 -14.04 -10.14
C LEU A 10 47.11 -12.96 -11.18
N ALA A 11 46.48 -13.37 -12.25
CA ALA A 11 45.84 -12.44 -13.17
C ALA A 11 44.77 -11.70 -12.35
N VAL A 12 45.19 -10.60 -11.71
CA VAL A 12 44.27 -9.59 -11.21
C VAL A 12 43.59 -9.07 -12.46
N LYS A 13 42.42 -9.59 -12.73
CA LYS A 13 41.56 -9.16 -13.82
C LYS A 13 41.34 -7.67 -13.60
N GLU A 14 42.04 -6.84 -14.36
CA GLU A 14 41.84 -5.39 -14.30
C GLU A 14 40.37 -5.15 -14.65
N LEU A 15 39.62 -4.69 -13.64
CA LEU A 15 38.23 -4.32 -13.83
C LEU A 15 38.18 -3.10 -14.73
N THR A 16 37.37 -3.16 -15.78
CA THR A 16 37.12 -1.98 -16.61
C THR A 16 36.50 -0.86 -15.76
N ILE A 17 36.67 0.40 -16.17
CA ILE A 17 36.06 1.55 -15.48
C ILE A 17 34.57 1.34 -15.25
N ASP A 18 33.85 0.80 -16.25
CA ASP A 18 32.40 0.50 -16.15
C ASP A 18 32.11 -0.53 -15.07
N GLN A 19 32.95 -1.55 -14.92
CA GLN A 19 32.81 -2.55 -13.85
C GLN A 19 33.10 -1.99 -12.47
N LEU A 20 34.02 -1.04 -12.36
CA LEU A 20 34.31 -0.33 -11.11
C LEU A 20 33.18 0.61 -10.73
N MET A 21 32.63 1.33 -11.70
CA MET A 21 31.45 2.21 -11.50
C MET A 21 30.24 1.42 -11.05
N PHE A 22 29.91 0.32 -11.74
CA PHE A 22 28.82 -0.57 -11.36
C PHE A 22 28.98 -1.15 -9.93
N LYS A 23 30.21 -1.56 -9.57
CA LYS A 23 30.48 -2.06 -8.20
C LYS A 23 30.33 -0.98 -7.14
N ALA A 24 30.77 0.24 -7.44
CA ALA A 24 30.64 1.36 -6.50
C ALA A 24 29.16 1.71 -6.28
N GLU A 25 28.38 1.80 -7.34
CA GLU A 25 26.95 2.04 -7.30
C GLU A 25 26.21 0.91 -6.54
N MET A 26 26.54 -0.36 -6.83
CA MET A 26 25.98 -1.50 -6.10
C MET A 26 26.31 -1.46 -4.60
N LEU A 27 27.52 -1.06 -4.24
CA LEU A 27 27.94 -0.97 -2.84
C LEU A 27 27.23 0.16 -2.09
N GLU A 28 26.89 1.24 -2.77
CA GLU A 28 26.13 2.37 -2.22
C GLU A 28 24.67 1.97 -1.93
N HIS A 29 24.02 1.26 -2.85
CA HIS A 29 22.61 0.87 -2.70
C HIS A 29 22.38 -0.36 -1.83
N LEU A 30 23.37 -1.25 -1.68
CA LEU A 30 23.21 -2.53 -1.00
C LEU A 30 22.72 -2.44 0.46
N PRO A 31 23.25 -1.55 1.33
CA PRO A 31 22.76 -1.45 2.70
C PRO A 31 21.29 -1.03 2.79
N ALA A 32 20.89 -0.07 1.97
CA ALA A 32 19.51 0.40 1.91
C ALA A 32 18.57 -0.67 1.34
N ALA A 33 18.99 -1.39 0.31
CA ALA A 33 18.25 -2.49 -0.28
C ALA A 33 18.01 -3.63 0.73
N ILE A 34 19.03 -4.02 1.49
CA ILE A 34 18.91 -5.02 2.56
C ILE A 34 17.95 -4.52 3.65
N PHE A 35 18.08 -3.27 4.08
CA PHE A 35 17.21 -2.69 5.08
C PHE A 35 15.75 -2.69 4.63
N VAL A 36 15.47 -2.26 3.39
CA VAL A 36 14.13 -2.22 2.81
C VAL A 36 13.54 -3.63 2.68
N PHE A 37 14.35 -4.60 2.27
CA PHE A 37 13.93 -6.00 2.21
C PHE A 37 13.53 -6.55 3.59
N VAL A 38 14.35 -6.34 4.61
CA VAL A 38 14.06 -6.77 5.99
C VAL A 38 12.81 -6.06 6.53
N LEU A 39 12.68 -4.76 6.27
CA LEU A 39 11.49 -4.00 6.64
C LEU A 39 10.24 -4.58 5.97
N GLY A 40 10.31 -4.90 4.68
CA GLY A 40 9.23 -5.54 3.94
C GLY A 40 8.83 -6.90 4.54
N ALA A 41 9.80 -7.73 4.94
CA ALA A 41 9.53 -8.98 5.63
C ALA A 41 8.83 -8.78 6.97
N CYS A 42 9.23 -7.77 7.76
CA CYS A 42 8.58 -7.43 9.02
C CYS A 42 7.13 -6.94 8.80
N VAL A 43 6.90 -6.09 7.79
CA VAL A 43 5.56 -5.65 7.40
C VAL A 43 4.73 -6.85 6.94
N GLY A 44 5.28 -7.76 6.13
CA GLY A 44 4.61 -8.99 5.70
C GLY A 44 4.17 -9.87 6.87
N SER A 45 4.99 -9.99 7.91
CA SER A 45 4.61 -10.70 9.14
C SER A 45 3.43 -10.03 9.85
N PHE A 46 3.41 -8.68 9.89
CA PHE A 46 2.25 -7.94 10.39
C PHE A 46 1.01 -8.12 9.50
N LEU A 47 1.16 -8.14 8.18
CA LEU A 47 0.05 -8.38 7.25
C LEU A 47 -0.62 -9.74 7.49
N ASN A 48 0.12 -10.78 7.84
CA ASN A 48 -0.45 -12.07 8.22
C ASN A 48 -1.43 -11.94 9.40
N VAL A 49 -1.07 -11.15 10.40
CA VAL A 49 -1.93 -10.87 11.57
C VAL A 49 -3.15 -10.03 11.16
N LEU A 50 -2.92 -8.99 10.36
CA LEU A 50 -3.97 -8.07 9.89
C LEU A 50 -5.02 -8.80 9.05
N VAL A 51 -4.62 -9.58 8.06
CA VAL A 51 -5.49 -10.35 7.18
C VAL A 51 -6.36 -11.37 7.96
N TYR A 52 -5.83 -11.94 9.02
CA TYR A 52 -6.58 -12.88 9.85
C TYR A 52 -7.54 -12.17 10.81
N ARG A 53 -7.07 -11.11 11.50
CA ARG A 53 -7.79 -10.48 12.62
C ARG A 53 -8.81 -9.44 12.19
N LEU A 54 -8.48 -8.63 11.17
CA LEU A 54 -9.31 -7.49 10.80
C LEU A 54 -10.72 -7.90 10.34
N PRO A 55 -10.92 -8.90 9.46
CA PRO A 55 -12.26 -9.33 9.06
C PRO A 55 -13.07 -9.96 10.20
N ARG A 56 -12.39 -10.44 11.25
CA ARG A 56 -13.01 -11.08 12.42
C ARG A 56 -13.24 -10.13 13.60
N ASN A 57 -12.97 -8.83 13.41
CA ASN A 57 -13.04 -7.81 14.47
C ASN A 57 -12.19 -8.13 15.71
N ILE A 58 -11.08 -8.86 15.54
CA ILE A 58 -10.14 -9.19 16.61
C ILE A 58 -9.10 -8.04 16.72
N PRO A 59 -8.77 -7.58 17.94
CA PRO A 59 -7.76 -6.54 18.11
C PRO A 59 -6.40 -6.92 17.49
N LEU A 60 -5.76 -5.98 16.76
CA LEU A 60 -4.53 -6.25 16.02
C LEU A 60 -3.31 -6.46 16.92
N LEU A 61 -3.24 -5.76 18.06
CA LEU A 61 -2.08 -5.74 18.96
C LEU A 61 -2.16 -6.78 20.08
N THR A 62 -3.36 -7.19 20.45
CA THR A 62 -3.60 -8.12 21.57
C THR A 62 -4.61 -9.20 21.17
N PRO A 63 -4.44 -10.44 21.58
CA PRO A 63 -3.30 -11.04 22.29
C PRO A 63 -2.06 -11.21 21.39
N PRO A 64 -0.86 -11.46 21.98
CA PRO A 64 0.34 -11.74 21.18
C PRO A 64 0.16 -13.02 20.34
N SER A 65 1.01 -13.19 19.32
CA SER A 65 0.98 -14.35 18.45
C SER A 65 1.23 -15.64 19.24
N SER A 66 0.32 -16.60 19.11
CA SER A 66 0.37 -17.90 19.79
C SER A 66 0.05 -19.05 18.82
N CYS A 67 0.41 -20.24 19.19
CA CYS A 67 0.05 -21.45 18.44
C CYS A 67 -1.46 -21.70 18.59
N PRO A 68 -2.24 -21.83 17.50
CA PRO A 68 -3.68 -22.01 17.59
C PRO A 68 -4.13 -23.33 18.23
N LYS A 69 -3.20 -24.32 18.37
CA LYS A 69 -3.52 -25.63 18.96
C LYS A 69 -3.13 -25.77 20.42
N CYS A 70 -2.03 -25.15 20.88
CA CYS A 70 -1.54 -25.31 22.24
C CYS A 70 -1.41 -24.00 23.00
N ASP A 71 -1.86 -22.88 22.41
CA ASP A 71 -1.83 -21.50 22.95
C ASP A 71 -0.46 -21.02 23.46
N HIS A 72 0.61 -21.77 23.15
CA HIS A 72 1.95 -21.34 23.53
C HIS A 72 2.32 -20.06 22.78
N LYS A 73 2.75 -19.03 23.50
CA LYS A 73 3.18 -17.73 22.96
C LYS A 73 4.47 -17.89 22.17
N LEU A 74 4.51 -17.34 20.94
CA LEU A 74 5.70 -17.37 20.10
C LEU A 74 6.79 -16.47 20.68
N ARG A 75 8.03 -16.97 20.73
CA ARG A 75 9.20 -16.19 21.16
C ARG A 75 9.66 -15.28 20.04
N PHE A 76 9.76 -13.95 20.31
CA PHE A 76 10.05 -12.93 19.32
C PHE A 76 11.32 -13.24 18.49
N PHE A 77 12.45 -13.51 19.13
CA PHE A 77 13.74 -13.70 18.45
C PHE A 77 13.98 -15.08 17.81
N ARG A 78 13.14 -16.05 18.02
CA ARG A 78 13.38 -17.42 17.50
C ARG A 78 12.25 -17.97 16.64
N GLU A 79 11.02 -17.61 16.94
CA GLU A 79 9.83 -18.23 16.34
C GLU A 79 9.01 -17.21 15.55
N ASN A 80 9.21 -15.91 15.81
CA ASN A 80 8.47 -14.82 15.20
C ASN A 80 9.35 -13.91 14.31
N LEU A 81 10.60 -14.33 14.01
CA LEU A 81 11.40 -13.65 12.99
C LEU A 81 10.81 -13.96 11.61
N PRO A 82 10.54 -12.95 10.79
CA PRO A 82 9.97 -13.17 9.47
C PRO A 82 10.84 -14.14 8.64
N ILE A 83 10.21 -15.08 7.94
CA ILE A 83 10.81 -16.10 7.08
C ILE A 83 11.72 -17.06 7.88
N ILE A 84 12.73 -16.51 8.57
CA ILE A 84 13.74 -17.25 9.29
C ILE A 84 13.13 -18.07 10.43
N GLY A 85 12.16 -17.52 11.16
CA GLY A 85 11.49 -18.20 12.25
C GLY A 85 10.79 -19.48 11.80
N TRP A 86 10.09 -19.43 10.68
CA TRP A 86 9.42 -20.59 10.10
C TRP A 86 10.41 -21.68 9.66
N ILE A 87 11.52 -21.29 9.01
CA ILE A 87 12.59 -22.20 8.60
C ILE A 87 13.26 -22.85 9.83
N ALA A 88 13.55 -22.05 10.87
CA ALA A 88 14.23 -22.51 12.08
C ALA A 88 13.42 -23.53 12.89
N ILE A 89 12.07 -23.47 12.83
CA ILE A 89 11.19 -24.44 13.49
C ILE A 89 10.78 -25.60 12.55
N GLY A 90 11.26 -25.60 11.30
CA GLY A 90 10.95 -26.62 10.31
C GLY A 90 9.46 -26.68 9.95
N GLY A 91 8.78 -25.53 9.91
CA GLY A 91 7.35 -25.43 9.57
C GLY A 91 6.41 -26.09 10.57
N LYS A 92 6.83 -26.34 11.81
CA LYS A 92 6.02 -27.03 12.83
C LYS A 92 6.16 -26.32 14.18
N CYS A 93 5.07 -26.25 14.93
CA CYS A 93 5.14 -25.74 16.30
C CYS A 93 6.16 -26.52 17.13
N ARG A 94 7.04 -25.79 17.81
CA ARG A 94 8.11 -26.40 18.61
C ARG A 94 7.59 -27.30 19.74
N TYR A 95 6.43 -26.97 20.29
CA TYR A 95 5.86 -27.64 21.47
C TYR A 95 4.91 -28.79 21.09
N CYS A 96 3.88 -28.51 20.30
CA CYS A 96 2.87 -29.52 19.93
C CYS A 96 3.07 -30.15 18.56
N LYS A 97 4.12 -29.76 17.81
CA LYS A 97 4.46 -30.29 16.48
C LYS A 97 3.40 -30.11 15.40
N THR A 98 2.35 -29.33 15.65
CA THR A 98 1.34 -29.01 14.64
C THR A 98 2.01 -28.23 13.48
N PRO A 99 1.68 -28.57 12.22
CA PRO A 99 2.23 -27.86 11.06
C PRO A 99 1.77 -26.38 11.04
N VAL A 100 2.68 -25.49 10.67
CA VAL A 100 2.45 -24.07 10.44
C VAL A 100 2.40 -23.85 8.93
N SER A 101 1.31 -23.21 8.44
CA SER A 101 1.11 -22.99 7.01
C SER A 101 2.30 -22.28 6.35
N ILE A 102 2.64 -22.70 5.14
CA ILE A 102 3.65 -22.06 4.29
C ILE A 102 3.21 -20.68 3.79
N GLU A 103 1.92 -20.34 3.88
CA GLU A 103 1.40 -19.03 3.51
C GLU A 103 2.06 -17.91 4.33
N TYR A 104 2.41 -18.17 5.60
CA TYR A 104 3.03 -17.16 6.46
C TYR A 104 4.37 -16.68 5.89
N PRO A 105 5.39 -17.55 5.71
CA PRO A 105 6.66 -17.10 5.15
C PRO A 105 6.53 -16.66 3.67
N PHE A 106 5.54 -17.16 2.93
CA PHE A 106 5.29 -16.73 1.56
C PHE A 106 4.84 -15.26 1.50
N ILE A 107 3.88 -14.83 2.33
CA ILE A 107 3.41 -13.44 2.40
C ILE A 107 4.55 -12.53 2.88
N GLU A 108 5.36 -12.98 3.85
CA GLU A 108 6.52 -12.26 4.35
C GLU A 108 7.56 -12.03 3.24
N LEU A 109 7.89 -13.06 2.50
CA LEU A 109 8.82 -12.99 1.37
C LEU A 109 8.28 -12.13 0.23
N LEU A 110 7.01 -12.32 -0.14
CA LEU A 110 6.37 -11.55 -1.20
C LEU A 110 6.39 -10.05 -0.87
N THR A 111 6.07 -9.68 0.36
CA THR A 111 6.09 -8.27 0.79
C THR A 111 7.52 -7.72 0.78
N ALA A 112 8.51 -8.52 1.22
CA ALA A 112 9.92 -8.15 1.18
C ALA A 112 10.42 -7.91 -0.25
N VAL A 113 10.05 -8.79 -1.19
CA VAL A 113 10.39 -8.66 -2.62
C VAL A 113 9.71 -7.45 -3.25
N LEU A 114 8.44 -7.19 -2.94
CA LEU A 114 7.73 -6.01 -3.43
C LEU A 114 8.35 -4.71 -2.93
N PHE A 115 8.75 -4.64 -1.65
CA PHE A 115 9.44 -3.47 -1.09
C PHE A 115 10.80 -3.25 -1.76
N LEU A 116 11.57 -4.33 -1.93
CA LEU A 116 12.84 -4.28 -2.63
C LEU A 116 12.65 -3.85 -4.09
N ALA A 117 11.63 -4.36 -4.79
CA ALA A 117 11.30 -3.95 -6.14
C ALA A 117 10.96 -2.46 -6.23
N CYS A 118 10.13 -1.94 -5.30
CA CYS A 118 9.86 -0.51 -5.21
C CYS A 118 11.14 0.31 -5.03
N TYR A 119 12.05 -0.14 -4.15
CA TYR A 119 13.33 0.52 -3.92
C TYR A 119 14.20 0.54 -5.19
N ILE A 120 14.36 -0.61 -5.84
CA ILE A 120 15.15 -0.75 -7.06
C ILE A 120 14.57 0.13 -8.17
N LEU A 121 13.27 0.11 -8.39
CA LEU A 121 12.61 0.88 -9.43
C LEU A 121 12.67 2.39 -9.19
N CYS A 122 12.60 2.83 -7.93
CA CYS A 122 12.66 4.26 -7.60
C CYS A 122 14.08 4.83 -7.61
N TYR A 123 15.07 4.06 -7.17
CA TYR A 123 16.39 4.63 -6.85
C TYR A 123 17.57 4.02 -7.61
N TRP A 124 17.43 2.81 -8.12
CA TRP A 124 18.54 2.12 -8.77
C TRP A 124 18.38 2.04 -10.29
N VAL A 125 17.15 1.81 -10.79
CA VAL A 125 16.90 1.76 -12.23
C VAL A 125 17.09 3.15 -12.82
N SER A 126 17.94 3.24 -13.87
CA SER A 126 18.18 4.51 -14.55
C SER A 126 16.91 5.09 -15.14
N PRO A 127 16.68 6.41 -15.00
CA PRO A 127 15.53 7.09 -15.62
C PRO A 127 15.46 6.95 -17.15
N SER A 128 16.60 6.68 -17.80
CA SER A 128 16.68 6.45 -19.25
C SER A 128 16.21 5.05 -19.66
N THR A 129 15.88 4.17 -18.72
CA THR A 129 15.40 2.82 -19.03
C THR A 129 13.98 2.89 -19.62
N PRO A 130 13.74 2.34 -20.82
CA PRO A 130 12.42 2.34 -21.43
C PRO A 130 11.37 1.72 -20.48
N PHE A 131 10.16 2.26 -20.49
CA PHE A 131 9.02 1.88 -19.66
C PHE A 131 9.18 2.22 -18.16
N PHE A 132 10.22 1.73 -17.48
CA PHE A 132 10.40 1.98 -16.04
C PHE A 132 10.81 3.41 -15.75
N GLY A 133 11.68 4.01 -16.53
CA GLY A 133 12.06 5.41 -16.40
C GLY A 133 10.91 6.37 -16.65
N GLU A 134 10.00 6.03 -17.57
CA GLU A 134 8.79 6.81 -17.84
C GLU A 134 7.76 6.73 -16.68
N VAL A 135 7.62 5.55 -16.06
CA VAL A 135 6.63 5.31 -14.98
C VAL A 135 7.08 5.90 -13.65
N PHE A 136 8.33 5.67 -13.26
CA PHE A 136 8.84 6.14 -11.96
C PHE A 136 9.47 7.52 -12.07
N GLY A 137 10.00 7.91 -13.24
CA GLY A 137 10.52 9.24 -13.54
C GLY A 137 11.84 9.59 -12.84
N GLU A 138 12.41 10.71 -13.26
CA GLU A 138 13.69 11.21 -12.73
C GLU A 138 13.58 11.70 -11.26
N TRP A 139 12.37 12.01 -10.81
CA TRP A 139 12.18 12.65 -9.51
C TRP A 139 12.78 11.85 -8.34
N TRP A 140 12.55 10.53 -8.32
CA TRP A 140 13.08 9.64 -7.27
C TRP A 140 14.60 9.58 -7.30
N HIS A 141 15.14 9.49 -8.49
CA HIS A 141 16.59 9.37 -8.72
C HIS A 141 17.32 10.64 -8.30
N VAL A 142 16.81 11.81 -8.72
CA VAL A 142 17.40 13.12 -8.40
C VAL A 142 17.32 13.45 -6.91
N ASN A 143 16.22 13.11 -6.24
CA ASN A 143 16.03 13.43 -4.82
C ASN A 143 16.67 12.39 -3.89
N GLY A 144 16.89 11.15 -4.35
CA GLY A 144 17.40 10.07 -3.51
C GLY A 144 16.47 9.75 -2.32
N ILE A 145 16.77 8.68 -1.59
CA ILE A 145 15.88 8.16 -0.53
C ILE A 145 15.69 9.16 0.62
N TYR A 146 16.69 9.95 1.00
CA TYR A 146 16.59 10.87 2.14
C TYR A 146 15.59 12.00 1.92
N ARG A 147 15.50 12.52 0.69
CA ARG A 147 14.59 13.63 0.36
C ARG A 147 13.21 13.16 -0.05
N SER A 148 13.09 11.94 -0.54
CA SER A 148 11.84 11.34 -1.00
C SER A 148 11.23 10.34 -0.03
N LEU A 149 11.82 10.17 1.16
CA LEU A 149 11.40 9.19 2.17
C LEU A 149 9.90 9.26 2.50
N PRO A 150 9.26 10.42 2.68
CA PRO A 150 7.82 10.48 2.94
C PRO A 150 7.01 9.82 1.82
N MET A 151 7.36 10.09 0.57
CA MET A 151 6.68 9.49 -0.59
C MET A 151 6.95 7.99 -0.71
N PHE A 152 8.18 7.56 -0.39
CA PHE A 152 8.51 6.14 -0.38
C PHE A 152 7.70 5.39 0.69
N ILE A 153 7.52 5.97 1.88
CA ILE A 153 6.64 5.43 2.92
C ILE A 153 5.19 5.31 2.42
N ALA A 154 4.67 6.32 1.73
CA ALA A 154 3.33 6.25 1.15
C ALA A 154 3.22 5.13 0.10
N LEU A 155 4.22 4.99 -0.78
CA LEU A 155 4.28 3.95 -1.80
C LEU A 155 4.26 2.54 -1.19
N VAL A 156 5.14 2.24 -0.24
CA VAL A 156 5.20 0.91 0.39
C VAL A 156 3.98 0.63 1.27
N THR A 157 3.39 1.66 1.87
CA THR A 157 2.11 1.53 2.59
C THR A 157 0.97 1.19 1.63
N MET A 158 0.92 1.83 0.47
CA MET A 158 -0.05 1.53 -0.59
C MET A 158 0.10 0.08 -1.08
N VAL A 159 1.32 -0.35 -1.39
CA VAL A 159 1.60 -1.73 -1.83
C VAL A 159 1.18 -2.74 -0.77
N SER A 160 1.49 -2.47 0.51
CA SER A 160 1.10 -3.33 1.65
C SER A 160 -0.42 -3.41 1.81
N GLY A 161 -1.10 -2.27 1.72
CA GLY A 161 -2.55 -2.19 1.83
C GLY A 161 -3.26 -2.89 0.68
N LEU A 162 -2.79 -2.72 -0.55
CA LEU A 162 -3.32 -3.43 -1.72
C LEU A 162 -3.14 -4.95 -1.58
N LEU A 163 -1.96 -5.40 -1.14
CA LEU A 163 -1.70 -6.82 -0.89
C LEU A 163 -2.63 -7.37 0.20
N ALA A 164 -2.79 -6.65 1.31
CA ALA A 164 -3.70 -7.05 2.38
C ALA A 164 -5.16 -7.15 1.91
N MET A 165 -5.64 -6.12 1.18
CA MET A 165 -7.00 -6.12 0.62
C MET A 165 -7.21 -7.29 -0.34
N THR A 166 -6.25 -7.55 -1.24
CA THR A 166 -6.31 -8.67 -2.18
C THR A 166 -6.42 -10.02 -1.47
N ILE A 167 -5.63 -10.23 -0.40
CA ILE A 167 -5.67 -11.50 0.35
C ILE A 167 -6.97 -11.62 1.15
N ILE A 168 -7.47 -10.54 1.73
CA ILE A 168 -8.74 -10.54 2.47
C ILE A 168 -9.89 -10.82 1.51
N ASP A 169 -9.95 -10.10 0.39
CA ASP A 169 -10.98 -10.25 -0.62
C ASP A 169 -11.03 -11.66 -1.20
N ALA A 170 -9.87 -12.23 -1.52
CA ALA A 170 -9.76 -13.62 -1.98
C ALA A 170 -10.29 -14.67 -0.98
N ARG A 171 -10.39 -14.33 0.32
CA ARG A 171 -10.83 -15.24 1.38
C ARG A 171 -12.26 -14.97 1.87
N THR A 172 -12.69 -13.72 1.83
CA THR A 172 -13.94 -13.29 2.50
C THR A 172 -14.87 -12.52 1.60
N PHE A 173 -14.47 -12.22 0.35
CA PHE A 173 -15.21 -11.38 -0.60
C PHE A 173 -15.60 -10.01 0.01
N THR A 174 -14.79 -9.50 0.94
CA THR A 174 -15.03 -8.23 1.61
C THR A 174 -13.75 -7.40 1.65
N ILE A 175 -13.89 -6.08 1.54
CA ILE A 175 -12.77 -5.13 1.67
C ILE A 175 -13.00 -4.27 2.92
N PRO A 176 -12.21 -4.48 4.00
CA PRO A 176 -12.33 -3.67 5.20
C PRO A 176 -11.96 -2.21 4.92
N ILE A 177 -12.89 -1.28 5.17
CA ILE A 177 -12.71 0.16 4.89
C ILE A 177 -11.55 0.79 5.68
N GLN A 178 -11.15 0.18 6.78
CA GLN A 178 -10.04 0.65 7.61
C GLN A 178 -8.72 0.71 6.83
N ILE A 179 -8.50 -0.22 5.88
CA ILE A 179 -7.25 -0.28 5.11
C ILE A 179 -7.13 0.91 4.14
N PRO A 180 -8.08 1.17 3.23
CA PRO A 180 -7.97 2.33 2.33
C PRO A 180 -7.98 3.66 3.06
N VAL A 181 -8.72 3.79 4.18
CA VAL A 181 -8.69 5.00 5.02
C VAL A 181 -7.29 5.20 5.62
N PHE A 182 -6.68 4.15 6.18
CA PHE A 182 -5.33 4.22 6.72
C PHE A 182 -4.30 4.62 5.64
N MET A 183 -4.35 3.99 4.46
CA MET A 183 -3.46 4.34 3.34
C MET A 183 -3.61 5.81 2.93
N THR A 184 -4.85 6.32 2.86
CA THR A 184 -5.12 7.71 2.51
C THR A 184 -4.56 8.68 3.55
N ILE A 185 -4.72 8.39 4.84
CA ILE A 185 -4.16 9.21 5.92
C ILE A 185 -2.63 9.25 5.80
N VAL A 186 -1.98 8.09 5.61
CA VAL A 186 -0.51 8.04 5.44
C VAL A 186 -0.07 8.82 4.20
N ALA A 187 -0.79 8.69 3.06
CA ALA A 187 -0.49 9.43 1.85
C ALA A 187 -0.62 10.96 2.05
N MET A 188 -1.64 11.42 2.78
CA MET A 188 -1.83 12.84 3.10
C MET A 188 -0.71 13.37 4.00
N LEU A 189 -0.35 12.63 5.05
CA LEU A 189 0.75 13.00 5.95
C LEU A 189 2.10 13.02 5.21
N ALA A 190 2.34 12.04 4.36
CA ALA A 190 3.53 11.97 3.52
C ALA A 190 3.58 13.15 2.53
N ALA A 191 2.46 13.51 1.90
CA ALA A 191 2.38 14.66 1.00
C ALA A 191 2.68 15.99 1.72
N VAL A 192 2.15 16.17 2.93
CA VAL A 192 2.45 17.34 3.78
C VAL A 192 3.93 17.39 4.15
N ALA A 193 4.49 16.26 4.60
CA ALA A 193 5.90 16.18 4.99
C ALA A 193 6.82 16.43 3.78
N GLN A 194 6.51 15.84 2.62
CA GLN A 194 7.26 16.06 1.40
C GLN A 194 7.19 17.50 0.92
N GLY A 195 6.01 18.10 0.90
CA GLY A 195 5.83 19.50 0.52
C GLY A 195 6.63 20.45 1.41
N TRP A 196 6.66 20.21 2.72
CA TRP A 196 7.45 20.98 3.66
C TRP A 196 8.97 20.82 3.45
N MET A 197 9.46 19.61 3.16
CA MET A 197 10.86 19.35 2.84
C MET A 197 11.26 20.03 1.53
N THR A 198 10.41 19.98 0.51
CA THR A 198 10.67 20.59 -0.79
C THR A 198 10.72 22.12 -0.69
N MET A 199 9.84 22.75 0.08
CA MET A 199 9.85 24.21 0.30
C MET A 199 11.13 24.72 0.96
N ARG A 200 11.79 23.90 1.79
CA ARG A 200 13.01 24.31 2.53
C ARG A 200 14.29 24.17 1.73
N HIS A 201 14.35 23.23 0.79
CA HIS A 201 15.64 22.81 0.23
C HIS A 201 15.90 23.18 -1.21
N THR A 202 14.91 23.39 -2.02
CA THR A 202 14.96 23.97 -3.38
C THR A 202 13.58 23.83 -4.02
N PRO A 203 13.12 24.76 -4.85
CA PRO A 203 11.98 24.49 -5.72
C PRO A 203 12.43 23.44 -6.75
N SER A 204 12.41 22.16 -6.39
CA SER A 204 12.59 21.13 -7.40
C SER A 204 11.38 21.19 -8.31
N GLN A 205 11.61 21.49 -9.56
CA GLN A 205 10.58 21.70 -10.57
C GLN A 205 9.79 20.43 -10.89
N MET A 206 10.16 19.28 -10.30
CA MET A 206 9.53 17.99 -10.52
C MET A 206 8.91 17.46 -9.23
N TRP A 207 7.61 17.65 -9.10
CA TRP A 207 6.79 16.99 -8.09
C TRP A 207 6.37 15.61 -8.59
N PRO A 208 6.37 14.53 -7.77
CA PRO A 208 6.11 13.16 -8.23
C PRO A 208 4.66 12.92 -8.66
N TYR A 209 3.78 13.85 -8.35
CA TYR A 209 2.37 13.76 -8.73
C TYR A 209 2.04 14.69 -9.89
N PRO A 210 1.01 14.36 -10.70
CA PRO A 210 0.46 15.30 -11.65
C PRO A 210 0.07 16.59 -10.94
N ALA A 211 0.48 17.72 -11.48
CA ALA A 211 0.11 19.02 -10.95
C ALA A 211 -1.41 19.18 -11.06
N ILE A 212 -2.08 19.46 -9.96
CA ILE A 212 -3.53 19.72 -9.92
C ILE A 212 -3.77 21.19 -9.63
N ASP A 213 -4.66 21.79 -10.41
CA ASP A 213 -5.13 23.15 -10.20
C ASP A 213 -6.16 23.25 -9.07
N TRP A 214 -6.61 24.48 -8.76
CA TRP A 214 -7.64 24.68 -7.76
C TRP A 214 -8.98 24.06 -8.11
N THR A 215 -9.25 23.78 -9.39
CA THR A 215 -10.46 23.11 -9.85
C THR A 215 -10.53 21.70 -9.30
N TRP A 216 -9.47 20.91 -9.51
CA TRP A 216 -9.38 19.55 -8.99
C TRP A 216 -9.14 19.48 -7.47
N ALA A 217 -8.40 20.44 -6.91
CA ALA A 217 -8.24 20.54 -5.47
C ALA A 217 -9.58 20.84 -4.78
N GLY A 218 -10.36 21.79 -5.32
CA GLY A 218 -11.69 22.09 -4.82
C GLY A 218 -12.65 20.92 -4.94
N ALA A 219 -12.64 20.21 -6.07
CA ALA A 219 -13.40 18.98 -6.28
C ALA A 219 -13.06 17.92 -5.24
N SER A 220 -11.77 17.71 -4.96
CA SER A 220 -11.29 16.73 -3.98
C SER A 220 -11.76 17.04 -2.57
N PHE A 221 -11.61 18.30 -2.13
CA PHE A 221 -12.10 18.76 -0.81
C PHE A 221 -13.62 18.67 -0.71
N GLY A 222 -14.34 19.11 -1.77
CA GLY A 222 -15.79 18.99 -1.86
C GLY A 222 -16.25 17.53 -1.78
N GLY A 223 -15.65 16.65 -2.56
CA GLY A 223 -15.96 15.21 -2.54
C GLY A 223 -15.72 14.56 -1.18
N MET A 224 -14.59 14.84 -0.52
CA MET A 224 -14.31 14.35 0.84
C MET A 224 -15.29 14.90 1.88
N PHE A 225 -15.67 16.17 1.77
CA PHE A 225 -16.74 16.74 2.59
C PHE A 225 -18.06 16.01 2.35
N GLY A 226 -18.39 15.71 1.09
CA GLY A 226 -19.55 14.89 0.72
C GLY A 226 -19.53 13.49 1.34
N VAL A 227 -18.37 12.81 1.38
CA VAL A 227 -18.20 11.51 2.07
C VAL A 227 -18.50 11.64 3.56
N LEU A 228 -17.95 12.67 4.22
CA LEU A 228 -18.22 12.93 5.63
C LEU A 228 -19.72 13.21 5.87
N LEU A 229 -20.33 14.05 5.03
CA LEU A 229 -21.75 14.37 5.10
C LEU A 229 -22.62 13.11 4.93
N SER A 230 -22.38 12.31 3.90
CA SER A 230 -23.10 11.05 3.68
C SER A 230 -22.94 10.07 4.85
N THR A 231 -21.75 9.99 5.44
CA THR A 231 -21.49 9.16 6.60
C THR A 231 -22.25 9.66 7.84
N VAL A 232 -22.34 10.98 8.04
CA VAL A 232 -23.15 11.55 9.13
C VAL A 232 -24.63 11.27 8.91
N LEU A 233 -25.14 11.50 7.69
CA LEU A 233 -26.54 11.22 7.34
C LEU A 233 -26.91 9.75 7.54
N LEU A 234 -25.99 8.84 7.29
CA LEU A 234 -26.14 7.41 7.57
C LEU A 234 -26.21 7.13 9.08
N LYS A 235 -25.31 7.78 9.85
CA LYS A 235 -25.29 7.61 11.33
C LYS A 235 -26.55 8.13 12.03
N ILE A 236 -27.09 9.25 11.58
CA ILE A 236 -28.35 9.83 12.13
C ILE A 236 -29.58 9.19 11.52
N ARG A 237 -29.43 8.10 10.73
CA ARG A 237 -30.50 7.29 10.12
C ARG A 237 -31.37 8.05 9.13
N VAL A 238 -30.90 9.12 8.53
CA VAL A 238 -31.54 9.76 7.36
C VAL A 238 -31.41 8.83 6.15
N PHE A 239 -30.23 8.24 5.99
CA PHE A 239 -29.99 7.14 5.06
C PHE A 239 -30.04 5.81 5.78
N THR A 240 -30.54 4.77 5.09
CA THR A 240 -30.53 3.39 5.59
C THR A 240 -29.36 2.65 4.99
N TYR A 241 -28.77 1.72 5.74
CA TYR A 241 -27.74 0.83 5.22
C TYR A 241 -28.31 -0.01 4.07
N SER A 242 -27.56 -0.13 3.00
CA SER A 242 -27.84 -1.05 1.92
C SER A 242 -27.44 -2.47 2.34
N PHE A 243 -28.17 -3.46 1.85
CA PHE A 243 -27.93 -4.88 2.14
C PHE A 243 -27.84 -5.23 3.63
N ALA A 244 -28.56 -4.49 4.49
CA ALA A 244 -28.53 -4.70 5.95
C ALA A 244 -29.15 -6.02 6.38
N ASP A 245 -30.03 -6.57 5.58
CA ASP A 245 -30.75 -7.83 5.75
C ASP A 245 -30.16 -9.00 4.94
N TYR A 246 -28.92 -8.80 4.41
CA TYR A 246 -28.25 -9.82 3.57
C TYR A 246 -28.11 -11.17 4.30
N ASP A 247 -27.74 -11.14 5.57
CA ASP A 247 -27.55 -12.33 6.40
C ASP A 247 -28.85 -13.12 6.66
N GLU A 248 -30.02 -12.49 6.47
CA GLU A 248 -31.32 -13.16 6.61
C GLU A 248 -31.65 -14.05 5.39
N TYR A 249 -31.05 -13.75 4.25
CA TYR A 249 -31.30 -14.46 2.97
C TYR A 249 -30.20 -15.44 2.59
N VAL A 250 -29.04 -15.40 3.26
CA VAL A 250 -27.92 -16.30 2.99
C VAL A 250 -27.76 -17.27 4.14
N GLN A 251 -28.00 -18.56 3.91
CA GLN A 251 -27.61 -19.61 4.85
C GLN A 251 -26.09 -19.83 4.78
N GLU A 252 -25.47 -20.18 5.90
CA GLU A 252 -24.02 -20.44 5.94
C GLU A 252 -23.62 -21.45 4.88
N GLY A 253 -22.85 -20.99 3.87
CA GLY A 253 -22.32 -21.83 2.79
C GLY A 253 -23.09 -21.78 1.45
N GLU A 254 -24.19 -21.05 1.34
CA GLU A 254 -24.89 -20.82 0.07
C GLU A 254 -24.55 -19.44 -0.52
N VAL A 255 -24.28 -19.41 -1.83
CA VAL A 255 -24.16 -18.16 -2.60
C VAL A 255 -25.55 -17.82 -3.14
N LEU A 256 -26.11 -16.70 -2.74
CA LEU A 256 -27.39 -16.23 -3.28
C LEU A 256 -27.23 -15.94 -4.78
N GLY A 257 -28.03 -16.59 -5.62
CA GLY A 257 -28.03 -16.36 -7.07
C GLY A 257 -28.58 -14.98 -7.45
N GLU A 258 -29.67 -14.55 -6.81
CA GLU A 258 -30.26 -13.22 -6.98
C GLU A 258 -30.74 -12.68 -5.63
N TYR A 259 -30.32 -11.46 -5.29
CA TYR A 259 -30.75 -10.80 -4.04
C TYR A 259 -32.19 -10.23 -4.25
N PRO A 260 -33.15 -10.62 -3.40
CA PRO A 260 -34.50 -10.05 -3.48
C PRO A 260 -34.43 -8.55 -3.18
N HIS A 261 -34.99 -7.72 -4.05
CA HIS A 261 -35.00 -6.27 -3.98
C HIS A 261 -33.69 -5.54 -4.34
N ALA A 262 -32.79 -6.13 -5.12
CA ALA A 262 -31.52 -5.53 -5.55
C ALA A 262 -31.67 -4.07 -6.05
N ARG A 263 -32.71 -3.75 -6.81
CA ARG A 263 -32.99 -2.38 -7.29
C ARG A 263 -33.25 -1.37 -6.16
N ARG A 264 -33.92 -1.78 -5.07
CA ARG A 264 -34.15 -0.92 -3.91
C ARG A 264 -32.84 -0.65 -3.16
N GLU A 265 -32.02 -1.67 -3.03
CA GLU A 265 -30.72 -1.54 -2.38
C GLU A 265 -29.77 -0.63 -3.20
N MET A 266 -29.79 -0.75 -4.51
CA MET A 266 -29.08 0.18 -5.39
C MET A 266 -29.53 1.64 -5.22
N CYS A 267 -30.84 1.90 -5.06
CA CYS A 267 -31.31 3.25 -4.79
C CYS A 267 -30.75 3.81 -3.47
N LYS A 268 -30.60 3.00 -2.44
CA LYS A 268 -29.97 3.42 -1.17
C LYS A 268 -28.50 3.78 -1.38
N GLU A 269 -27.77 2.97 -2.17
CA GLU A 269 -26.36 3.27 -2.52
C GLU A 269 -26.24 4.56 -3.34
N LEU A 270 -27.12 4.79 -4.31
CA LEU A 270 -27.14 6.04 -5.08
C LEU A 270 -27.45 7.25 -4.21
N LEU A 271 -28.37 7.12 -3.24
CA LEU A 271 -28.65 8.17 -2.25
C LEU A 271 -27.42 8.50 -1.41
N PHE A 272 -26.60 7.49 -1.05
CA PHE A 272 -25.35 7.71 -0.31
C PHE A 272 -24.31 8.48 -1.15
N VAL A 273 -24.21 8.18 -2.46
CA VAL A 273 -23.23 8.81 -3.36
C VAL A 273 -23.68 10.21 -3.78
N PHE A 274 -24.98 10.50 -3.79
CA PHE A 274 -25.51 11.79 -4.27
C PHE A 274 -24.89 13.03 -3.58
N PRO A 275 -24.79 13.13 -2.23
CA PRO A 275 -24.13 14.25 -1.59
C PRO A 275 -22.65 14.37 -1.96
N ILE A 276 -21.97 13.25 -2.19
CA ILE A 276 -20.56 13.21 -2.61
C ILE A 276 -20.40 13.89 -3.96
N LEU A 277 -21.22 13.52 -4.94
CA LEU A 277 -21.21 14.11 -6.27
C LEU A 277 -21.56 15.59 -6.25
N VAL A 278 -22.60 15.98 -5.50
CA VAL A 278 -23.02 17.38 -5.38
C VAL A 278 -21.89 18.23 -4.78
N CYS A 279 -21.32 17.80 -3.67
CA CYS A 279 -20.21 18.52 -3.03
C CYS A 279 -18.95 18.55 -3.91
N PHE A 280 -18.66 17.48 -4.64
CA PHE A 280 -17.58 17.42 -5.62
C PHE A 280 -17.75 18.48 -6.71
N ILE A 281 -18.94 18.56 -7.32
CA ILE A 281 -19.26 19.55 -8.37
C ILE A 281 -19.19 20.97 -7.80
N ILE A 282 -19.74 21.22 -6.62
CA ILE A 282 -19.67 22.55 -5.97
C ILE A 282 -18.20 22.94 -5.74
N GLY A 283 -17.38 22.02 -5.21
CA GLY A 283 -15.96 22.27 -5.00
C GLY A 283 -15.20 22.52 -6.31
N TRP A 284 -15.54 21.77 -7.36
CA TRP A 284 -14.99 21.94 -8.71
C TRP A 284 -15.29 23.35 -9.26
N MET A 285 -16.54 23.79 -9.19
CA MET A 285 -16.97 25.12 -9.62
C MET A 285 -16.30 26.23 -8.79
N ALA A 286 -16.19 26.04 -7.48
CA ALA A 286 -15.55 27.01 -6.59
C ALA A 286 -14.04 27.16 -6.83
N GLY A 287 -13.38 26.14 -7.34
CA GLY A 287 -11.96 26.14 -7.70
C GLY A 287 -11.66 26.66 -9.10
N TYR A 288 -12.67 26.76 -9.95
CA TYR A 288 -12.52 27.13 -11.36
C TYR A 288 -11.78 28.47 -11.53
N GLU A 289 -10.83 28.54 -12.47
CA GLU A 289 -10.01 29.70 -12.80
C GLU A 289 -9.12 30.31 -11.69
N LYS A 290 -8.93 29.61 -10.55
CA LYS A 290 -8.08 30.12 -9.46
C LYS A 290 -6.57 29.83 -9.61
N GLY A 291 -6.16 29.16 -10.70
CA GLY A 291 -4.76 28.83 -10.96
C GLY A 291 -4.25 27.63 -10.14
N MET A 292 -2.98 27.65 -9.73
CA MET A 292 -2.32 26.52 -9.07
C MET A 292 -2.23 26.73 -7.56
N PRO A 293 -2.64 25.76 -6.74
CA PRO A 293 -2.43 25.80 -5.30
C PRO A 293 -0.97 25.51 -4.92
N SER A 294 -0.63 25.74 -3.66
CA SER A 294 0.68 25.34 -3.13
C SER A 294 0.90 23.82 -3.22
N LEU A 295 2.17 23.38 -3.27
CA LEU A 295 2.53 21.97 -3.35
C LEU A 295 1.91 21.12 -2.22
N LEU A 296 1.80 21.69 -1.03
CA LEU A 296 1.11 21.05 0.11
C LEU A 296 -0.34 20.73 -0.22
N ILE A 297 -1.06 21.71 -0.74
CA ILE A 297 -2.48 21.58 -1.10
C ILE A 297 -2.62 20.58 -2.25
N GLN A 298 -1.73 20.63 -3.26
CA GLN A 298 -1.73 19.68 -4.37
C GLN A 298 -1.56 18.24 -3.88
N GLY A 299 -0.61 17.98 -2.98
CA GLY A 299 -0.36 16.66 -2.44
C GLY A 299 -1.52 16.11 -1.61
N VAL A 300 -2.09 16.93 -0.72
CA VAL A 300 -3.26 16.55 0.10
C VAL A 300 -4.48 16.30 -0.78
N ALA A 301 -4.79 17.24 -1.69
CA ALA A 301 -5.93 17.12 -2.58
C ALA A 301 -5.77 15.93 -3.56
N GLY A 302 -4.55 15.67 -4.06
CA GLY A 302 -4.25 14.50 -4.88
C GLY A 302 -4.48 13.18 -4.14
N SER A 303 -4.10 13.09 -2.87
CA SER A 303 -4.36 11.91 -2.03
C SER A 303 -5.86 11.69 -1.80
N MET A 304 -6.61 12.77 -1.58
CA MET A 304 -8.08 12.74 -1.46
C MET A 304 -8.74 12.33 -2.77
N LEU A 305 -8.28 12.86 -3.89
CA LEU A 305 -8.77 12.49 -5.21
C LEU A 305 -8.54 11.01 -5.51
N GLY A 306 -7.36 10.50 -5.18
CA GLY A 306 -7.04 9.07 -5.32
C GLY A 306 -8.00 8.19 -4.52
N TYR A 307 -8.33 8.56 -3.28
CA TYR A 307 -9.33 7.87 -2.47
C TYR A 307 -10.73 7.90 -3.12
N LEU A 308 -11.17 9.06 -3.60
CA LEU A 308 -12.49 9.23 -4.24
C LEU A 308 -12.59 8.42 -5.53
N VAL A 309 -11.55 8.44 -6.36
CA VAL A 309 -11.52 7.69 -7.63
C VAL A 309 -11.45 6.19 -7.36
N GLY A 310 -10.53 5.75 -6.50
CA GLY A 310 -10.38 4.33 -6.16
C GLY A 310 -11.63 3.76 -5.48
N GLY A 311 -12.19 4.49 -4.50
CA GLY A 311 -13.43 4.12 -3.82
C GLY A 311 -14.64 4.14 -4.76
N GLY A 312 -14.72 5.14 -5.64
CA GLY A 312 -15.77 5.24 -6.66
C GLY A 312 -15.73 4.09 -7.65
N LEU A 313 -14.53 3.70 -8.11
CA LEU A 313 -14.36 2.56 -9.01
C LEU A 313 -14.78 1.24 -8.34
N ALA A 314 -14.34 1.00 -7.11
CA ALA A 314 -14.74 -0.18 -6.34
C ALA A 314 -16.27 -0.22 -6.13
N TRP A 315 -16.88 0.93 -5.84
CA TRP A 315 -18.32 1.05 -5.69
C TRP A 315 -19.05 0.73 -7.01
N VAL A 316 -18.59 1.26 -8.15
CA VAL A 316 -19.16 0.97 -9.47
C VAL A 316 -19.11 -0.53 -9.79
N VAL A 317 -17.95 -1.17 -9.57
CA VAL A 317 -17.78 -2.62 -9.77
C VAL A 317 -18.77 -3.41 -8.90
N ARG A 318 -18.92 -3.01 -7.62
CA ARG A 318 -19.88 -3.64 -6.71
C ARG A 318 -21.33 -3.53 -7.24
N ILE A 319 -21.75 -2.34 -7.67
CA ILE A 319 -23.12 -2.10 -8.15
C ILE A 319 -23.41 -2.93 -9.41
N PHE A 320 -22.49 -2.91 -10.38
CA PHE A 320 -22.69 -3.73 -11.60
C PHE A 320 -22.57 -5.24 -11.36
N GLY A 321 -21.82 -5.65 -10.32
CA GLY A 321 -21.73 -7.05 -9.94
C GLY A 321 -22.94 -7.59 -9.17
N THR A 322 -23.82 -6.69 -8.66
CA THR A 322 -25.09 -7.05 -7.98
C THR A 322 -26.32 -6.95 -8.88
N LEU A 323 -26.15 -6.52 -10.12
CA LEU A 323 -27.20 -6.48 -11.18
C LEU A 323 -27.19 -7.75 -12.00
#